data_04ce0e43b9f52acb36c04752fff14bc6
#
_entry.id   04ce0e43b9f52acb36c04752fff14bc6
#
_cell.length_a   1.000
_cell.length_b   1.000
_cell.length_c   1.000
_cell.angle_alpha   90.00
_cell.angle_beta   90.00
_cell.angle_gamma   90.00
#
_symmetry.space_group_name_H-M   'P 1'
#
loop_
_entity.id
_entity.type
_entity.pdbx_description
1 polymer ?
#
loop_
_entity_poly.entity_id
_entity_poly.type
_entity_poly.pdbx_seq_one_letter_code
_entity_poly.pdbx_strand_id
1 'polypeptide(L)'
;MEYINGIPILSLGDEMARRGINPHGKVAEAAKQNILNSLSRAYGQMILKSGFFHADPHPGNILICNGPEVALLDYGQVKELPDNLRLGYANLVIDIADNNASRVAQSFRELGLHTVAKCENEQQELLRLAQTLFDTKMPAGQTVLQPFADDSSIKKIAVEAFPEELFSVLRTVVLLRGLSVGMGVNYSCAEQWRSMAEEALLASGRLTRDVKGTSRRRASLRSLRAGR
;
A
#
# COMPACT_ATOMS: atom_id res chain seq x y z
N MET A 1 25.94 -15.78 -1.35
CA MET A 1 25.15 -14.58 -1.00
C MET A 1 26.09 -13.39 -1.10
N GLU A 2 25.70 -12.34 -1.77
CA GLU A 2 26.48 -11.10 -1.84
C GLU A 2 26.50 -10.38 -0.49
N TYR A 3 27.64 -9.81 -0.11
CA TYR A 3 27.73 -8.96 1.08
C TYR A 3 27.29 -7.53 0.73
N ILE A 4 26.31 -7.01 1.46
CA ILE A 4 25.81 -5.65 1.28
C ILE A 4 26.25 -4.82 2.49
N ASN A 5 26.99 -3.74 2.21
CA ASN A 5 27.40 -2.79 3.24
C ASN A 5 26.21 -1.86 3.57
N GLY A 6 25.60 -2.05 4.70
CA GLY A 6 24.45 -1.29 5.17
C GLY A 6 24.22 -1.46 6.66
N ILE A 7 23.38 -0.63 7.23
CA ILE A 7 22.96 -0.72 8.64
C ILE A 7 21.52 -1.28 8.71
N PRO A 8 21.21 -2.15 9.67
CA PRO A 8 19.83 -2.56 9.89
C PRO A 8 18.92 -1.36 10.15
N ILE A 9 17.74 -1.33 9.52
CA ILE A 9 16.81 -0.20 9.68
C ILE A 9 16.42 0.05 11.14
N LEU A 10 16.40 -0.99 11.97
CA LEU A 10 16.16 -0.88 13.41
C LEU A 10 17.26 -0.11 14.15
N SER A 11 18.49 -0.10 13.62
CA SER A 11 19.63 0.60 14.21
C SER A 11 19.76 2.05 13.76
N LEU A 12 18.81 2.55 12.94
CA LEU A 12 18.89 3.90 12.37
C LEU A 12 18.99 5.00 13.44
N GLY A 13 18.21 4.88 14.52
CA GLY A 13 18.21 5.85 15.62
C GLY A 13 19.57 5.92 16.33
N ASP A 14 20.15 4.76 16.64
CA ASP A 14 21.45 4.65 17.29
C ASP A 14 22.58 5.19 16.39
N GLU A 15 22.49 4.92 15.10
CA GLU A 15 23.46 5.43 14.12
C GLU A 15 23.38 6.95 13.97
N MET A 16 22.18 7.51 13.97
CA MET A 16 22.00 8.97 13.97
C MET A 16 22.61 9.58 15.24
N ALA A 17 22.34 8.99 16.40
CA ALA A 17 22.90 9.46 17.67
C ALA A 17 24.44 9.40 17.67
N ARG A 18 25.05 8.31 17.18
CA ARG A 18 26.52 8.17 17.05
C ARG A 18 27.13 9.24 16.13
N ARG A 19 26.41 9.68 15.13
CA ARG A 19 26.84 10.78 14.20
C ARG A 19 26.52 12.16 14.74
N GLY A 20 26.00 12.30 15.97
CA GLY A 20 25.62 13.58 16.55
C GLY A 20 24.37 14.21 15.92
N ILE A 21 23.56 13.42 15.21
CA ILE A 21 22.31 13.87 14.62
C ILE A 21 21.20 13.64 15.64
N ASN A 22 20.47 14.69 15.99
CA ASN A 22 19.30 14.57 16.86
C ASN A 22 18.21 13.71 16.15
N PRO A 23 17.82 12.52 16.69
CA PRO A 23 16.86 11.62 16.05
C PRO A 23 15.44 12.21 15.87
N HIS A 24 15.14 13.31 16.57
CA HIS A 24 13.87 14.05 16.49
C HIS A 24 14.02 15.41 15.81
N GLY A 25 15.17 15.69 15.22
CA GLY A 25 15.42 16.93 14.49
C GLY A 25 15.03 16.84 13.01
N LYS A 26 14.86 17.99 12.35
CA LYS A 26 14.48 18.09 10.94
C LYS A 26 15.34 17.28 9.97
N VAL A 27 16.64 17.19 10.26
CA VAL A 27 17.58 16.40 9.44
C VAL A 27 17.26 14.91 9.53
N ALA A 28 16.98 14.41 10.74
CA ALA A 28 16.59 13.02 10.95
C ALA A 28 15.21 12.71 10.33
N GLU A 29 14.24 13.62 10.46
CA GLU A 29 12.93 13.49 9.84
C GLU A 29 13.04 13.38 8.31
N ALA A 30 13.82 14.26 7.68
CA ALA A 30 14.06 14.23 6.24
C ALA A 30 14.75 12.91 5.80
N ALA A 31 15.74 12.43 6.56
CA ALA A 31 16.40 11.16 6.27
C ALA A 31 15.44 9.97 6.37
N LYS A 32 14.65 9.90 7.44
CA LYS A 32 13.62 8.86 7.65
C LYS A 32 12.58 8.89 6.51
N GLN A 33 12.11 10.08 6.12
CA GLN A 33 11.17 10.25 5.02
C GLN A 33 11.75 9.74 3.70
N ASN A 34 13.01 10.06 3.40
CA ASN A 34 13.68 9.62 2.17
C ASN A 34 13.85 8.10 2.12
N ILE A 35 14.22 7.47 3.23
CA ILE A 35 14.33 6.02 3.34
C ILE A 35 12.97 5.35 3.10
N LEU A 36 11.91 5.85 3.75
CA LEU A 36 10.55 5.33 3.56
C LEU A 36 10.04 5.54 2.14
N ASN A 37 10.36 6.67 1.51
CA ASN A 37 10.01 6.92 0.11
C ASN A 37 10.70 5.92 -0.83
N SER A 38 11.98 5.62 -0.61
CA SER A 38 12.73 4.63 -1.41
C SER A 38 12.15 3.24 -1.24
N LEU A 39 11.86 2.83 -0.01
CA LEU A 39 11.24 1.55 0.31
C LEU A 39 9.84 1.44 -0.29
N SER A 40 9.00 2.44 -0.07
CA SER A 40 7.65 2.49 -0.63
C SER A 40 7.65 2.41 -2.15
N ARG A 41 8.55 3.14 -2.82
CA ARG A 41 8.69 3.11 -4.27
C ARG A 41 9.08 1.72 -4.77
N ALA A 42 10.02 1.05 -4.09
CA ALA A 42 10.43 -0.31 -4.45
C ALA A 42 9.25 -1.28 -4.36
N TYR A 43 8.48 -1.23 -3.28
CA TYR A 43 7.29 -2.07 -3.11
C TYR A 43 6.18 -1.74 -4.12
N GLY A 44 5.93 -0.46 -4.39
CA GLY A 44 4.98 -0.06 -5.43
C GLY A 44 5.35 -0.59 -6.81
N GLN A 45 6.63 -0.57 -7.18
CA GLN A 45 7.10 -1.14 -8.44
C GLN A 45 6.95 -2.66 -8.48
N MET A 46 7.34 -3.36 -7.42
CA MET A 46 7.22 -4.82 -7.35
C MET A 46 5.76 -5.26 -7.42
N ILE A 47 4.86 -4.66 -6.64
CA ILE A 47 3.45 -5.07 -6.56
C ILE A 47 2.68 -4.64 -7.81
N LEU A 48 2.77 -3.37 -8.23
CA LEU A 48 1.89 -2.81 -9.25
C LEU A 48 2.40 -3.00 -10.68
N LYS A 49 3.73 -2.96 -10.89
CA LYS A 49 4.30 -3.10 -12.23
C LYS A 49 4.73 -4.52 -12.53
N SER A 50 5.53 -5.13 -11.66
CA SER A 50 6.04 -6.48 -11.85
C SER A 50 5.00 -7.55 -11.52
N GLY A 51 4.20 -7.37 -10.49
CA GLY A 51 3.35 -8.42 -9.91
C GLY A 51 4.14 -9.44 -9.08
N PHE A 52 5.46 -9.29 -8.99
CA PHE A 52 6.35 -10.19 -8.27
C PHE A 52 7.04 -9.39 -7.17
N PHE A 53 6.83 -9.74 -5.91
CA PHE A 53 7.25 -8.91 -4.79
C PHE A 53 7.74 -9.71 -3.58
N HIS A 54 8.64 -9.10 -2.85
CA HIS A 54 9.08 -9.57 -1.54
C HIS A 54 7.96 -9.33 -0.52
N ALA A 55 7.34 -10.39 -0.01
CA ALA A 55 6.12 -10.29 0.80
C ALA A 55 6.38 -10.19 2.31
N ASP A 56 7.62 -9.93 2.73
CA ASP A 56 8.01 -9.84 4.13
C ASP A 56 8.92 -8.64 4.44
N PRO A 57 8.41 -7.38 4.36
CA PRO A 57 9.18 -6.18 4.73
C PRO A 57 9.39 -6.08 6.25
N HIS A 58 9.75 -7.19 6.88
CA HIS A 58 10.12 -7.18 8.28
C HIS A 58 11.37 -6.31 8.47
N PRO A 59 11.45 -5.49 9.53
CA PRO A 59 12.59 -4.61 9.75
C PRO A 59 13.95 -5.31 9.77
N GLY A 60 13.99 -6.59 10.17
CA GLY A 60 15.20 -7.42 10.13
C GLY A 60 15.71 -7.74 8.73
N ASN A 61 14.85 -7.60 7.71
CA ASN A 61 15.15 -7.89 6.30
C ASN A 61 15.49 -6.63 5.50
N ILE A 62 15.66 -5.48 6.17
CA ILE A 62 15.90 -4.20 5.50
C ILE A 62 17.18 -3.59 6.00
N LEU A 63 18.13 -3.35 5.09
CA LEU A 63 19.33 -2.57 5.34
C LEU A 63 19.20 -1.19 4.69
N ILE A 64 19.72 -0.18 5.39
CA ILE A 64 19.95 1.16 4.84
C ILE A 64 21.37 1.19 4.36
N CYS A 65 21.57 1.44 3.06
CA CYS A 65 22.85 1.54 2.41
C CYS A 65 23.36 3.00 2.40
N ASN A 66 23.96 3.43 1.33
CA ASN A 66 24.41 4.81 1.20
C ASN A 66 23.24 5.76 0.88
N GLY A 67 23.11 6.83 1.65
CA GLY A 67 22.00 7.78 1.47
C GLY A 67 20.62 7.17 1.74
N PRO A 68 19.63 7.37 0.85
CA PRO A 68 18.29 6.83 1.00
C PRO A 68 18.13 5.43 0.41
N GLU A 69 19.19 4.80 -0.07
CA GLU A 69 19.14 3.47 -0.69
C GLU A 69 18.85 2.40 0.35
N VAL A 70 18.01 1.44 -0.02
CA VAL A 70 17.64 0.30 0.82
C VAL A 70 17.95 -1.01 0.11
N ALA A 71 18.38 -2.00 0.87
CA ALA A 71 18.51 -3.36 0.41
C ALA A 71 17.53 -4.26 1.14
N LEU A 72 16.89 -5.15 0.41
CA LEU A 72 16.00 -6.18 0.95
C LEU A 72 16.79 -7.48 1.05
N LEU A 73 16.66 -8.13 2.20
CA LEU A 73 17.30 -9.41 2.50
C LEU A 73 16.24 -10.50 2.61
N ASP A 74 16.67 -11.76 2.54
CA ASP A 74 15.85 -12.96 2.77
C ASP A 74 14.63 -13.06 1.83
N TYR A 75 14.88 -13.48 0.60
CA TYR A 75 13.85 -13.71 -0.42
C TYR A 75 13.07 -15.03 -0.22
N GLY A 76 13.04 -15.60 0.97
CA GLY A 76 12.27 -16.80 1.29
C GLY A 76 10.75 -16.62 1.18
N GLN A 77 10.26 -15.39 1.20
CA GLN A 77 8.85 -15.06 1.04
C GLN A 77 8.62 -14.12 -0.15
N VAL A 78 8.79 -14.65 -1.34
CA VAL A 78 8.42 -13.97 -2.58
C VAL A 78 7.05 -14.46 -3.03
N LYS A 79 6.21 -13.55 -3.50
CA LYS A 79 4.85 -13.85 -3.98
C LYS A 79 4.65 -13.25 -5.37
N GLU A 80 3.83 -13.96 -6.14
CA GLU A 80 3.34 -13.48 -7.43
C GLU A 80 1.86 -13.08 -7.29
N LEU A 81 1.52 -11.92 -7.80
CA LEU A 81 0.15 -11.41 -7.86
C LEU A 81 -0.34 -11.53 -9.31
N PRO A 82 -1.32 -12.38 -9.60
CA PRO A 82 -1.85 -12.53 -10.95
C PRO A 82 -2.34 -11.20 -11.54
N ASP A 83 -2.21 -11.02 -12.84
CA ASP A 83 -2.49 -9.76 -13.53
C ASP A 83 -3.90 -9.21 -13.28
N ASN A 84 -4.91 -10.08 -13.16
CA ASN A 84 -6.27 -9.66 -12.85
C ASN A 84 -6.36 -9.02 -11.46
N LEU A 85 -5.68 -9.58 -10.45
CA LEU A 85 -5.64 -9.04 -9.08
C LEU A 85 -4.71 -7.82 -9.02
N ARG A 86 -3.57 -7.87 -9.68
CA ARG A 86 -2.62 -6.75 -9.76
C ARG A 86 -3.28 -5.49 -10.32
N LEU A 87 -4.00 -5.61 -11.42
CA LEU A 87 -4.67 -4.49 -12.06
C LEU A 87 -5.95 -4.07 -11.30
N GLY A 88 -6.65 -5.01 -10.65
CA GLY A 88 -7.73 -4.70 -9.71
C GLY A 88 -7.21 -3.91 -8.51
N TYR A 89 -6.06 -4.33 -7.95
CA TYR A 89 -5.41 -3.62 -6.85
C TYR A 89 -4.92 -2.22 -7.27
N ALA A 90 -4.40 -2.06 -8.50
CA ALA A 90 -4.06 -0.75 -9.04
C ALA A 90 -5.28 0.20 -9.08
N ASN A 91 -6.47 -0.30 -9.44
CA ASN A 91 -7.71 0.48 -9.37
C ASN A 91 -8.02 0.90 -7.92
N LEU A 92 -7.92 -0.03 -6.97
CA LEU A 92 -8.18 0.25 -5.55
C LEU A 92 -7.20 1.29 -4.99
N VAL A 93 -5.91 1.20 -5.32
CA VAL A 93 -4.89 2.19 -4.91
C VAL A 93 -5.27 3.60 -5.37
N ILE A 94 -5.72 3.77 -6.61
CA ILE A 94 -6.17 5.07 -7.12
C ILE A 94 -7.43 5.55 -6.36
N ASP A 95 -8.39 4.66 -6.11
CA ASP A 95 -9.61 5.03 -5.40
C ASP A 95 -9.35 5.45 -3.95
N ILE A 96 -8.40 4.80 -3.28
CA ILE A 96 -7.94 5.20 -1.93
C ILE A 96 -7.22 6.56 -1.99
N ALA A 97 -6.27 6.73 -2.91
CA ALA A 97 -5.51 7.97 -3.05
C ALA A 97 -6.39 9.18 -3.38
N ASP A 98 -7.42 8.97 -4.20
CA ASP A 98 -8.39 10.00 -4.58
C ASP A 98 -9.52 10.19 -3.54
N ASN A 99 -9.54 9.41 -2.44
CA ASN A 99 -10.62 9.36 -1.46
C ASN A 99 -12.01 9.13 -2.11
N ASN A 100 -12.06 8.28 -3.13
CA ASN A 100 -13.25 8.08 -3.95
C ASN A 100 -14.12 6.94 -3.41
N ALA A 101 -14.94 7.23 -2.38
CA ALA A 101 -15.81 6.27 -1.73
C ALA A 101 -16.79 5.55 -2.67
N SER A 102 -17.28 6.24 -3.70
CA SER A 102 -18.24 5.66 -4.64
C SER A 102 -17.65 4.56 -5.54
N ARG A 103 -16.33 4.50 -5.70
CA ARG A 103 -15.64 3.54 -6.58
C ARG A 103 -15.06 2.35 -5.82
N VAL A 104 -14.76 2.50 -4.53
CA VAL A 104 -14.16 1.43 -3.72
C VAL A 104 -15.00 0.14 -3.75
N ALA A 105 -16.32 0.24 -3.67
CA ALA A 105 -17.21 -0.92 -3.74
C ALA A 105 -17.05 -1.70 -5.07
N GLN A 106 -16.85 -1.00 -6.17
CA GLN A 106 -16.58 -1.62 -7.46
C GLN A 106 -15.19 -2.26 -7.48
N SER A 107 -14.16 -1.56 -7.00
CA SER A 107 -12.79 -2.08 -6.93
C SER A 107 -12.70 -3.32 -6.03
N PHE A 108 -13.45 -3.38 -4.93
CA PHE A 108 -13.55 -4.58 -4.09
C PHE A 108 -14.16 -5.75 -4.86
N ARG A 109 -15.26 -5.55 -5.58
CA ARG A 109 -15.86 -6.60 -6.42
C ARG A 109 -14.93 -7.10 -7.51
N GLU A 110 -14.22 -6.19 -8.19
CA GLU A 110 -13.22 -6.54 -9.22
C GLU A 110 -12.07 -7.38 -8.66
N LEU A 111 -11.70 -7.14 -7.40
CA LEU A 111 -10.70 -7.92 -6.66
C LEU A 111 -11.25 -9.24 -6.10
N GLY A 112 -12.55 -9.48 -6.15
CA GLY A 112 -13.17 -10.65 -5.53
C GLY A 112 -13.35 -10.53 -4.01
N LEU A 113 -13.25 -9.30 -3.44
CA LEU A 113 -13.66 -9.06 -2.07
C LEU A 113 -15.18 -8.93 -2.01
N HIS A 114 -15.81 -9.80 -1.22
CA HIS A 114 -17.23 -9.70 -0.94
C HIS A 114 -17.45 -9.13 0.45
N THR A 115 -18.24 -8.07 0.52
CA THR A 115 -18.52 -7.35 1.76
C THR A 115 -20.03 -7.19 1.95
N VAL A 116 -20.48 -7.27 3.19
CA VAL A 116 -21.85 -6.98 3.60
C VAL A 116 -21.84 -5.83 4.58
N ALA A 117 -22.49 -4.73 4.20
CA ALA A 117 -22.63 -3.56 5.05
C ALA A 117 -23.70 -3.79 6.13
N LYS A 118 -23.38 -3.33 7.35
CA LYS A 118 -24.28 -3.30 8.51
C LYS A 118 -24.59 -1.88 8.96
N CYS A 119 -24.46 -0.90 8.03
CA CYS A 119 -24.58 0.52 8.33
C CYS A 119 -25.17 1.29 7.15
N GLU A 120 -25.73 2.48 7.41
CA GLU A 120 -26.37 3.32 6.40
C GLU A 120 -25.36 3.99 5.43
N ASN A 121 -24.13 4.28 5.90
CA ASN A 121 -23.09 4.96 5.13
C ASN A 121 -22.07 3.99 4.52
N GLU A 122 -22.58 2.95 3.82
CA GLU A 122 -21.76 1.86 3.27
C GLU A 122 -20.53 2.35 2.50
N GLN A 123 -20.71 3.29 1.55
CA GLN A 123 -19.60 3.74 0.68
C GLN A 123 -18.46 4.36 1.49
N GLN A 124 -18.77 5.16 2.49
CA GLN A 124 -17.76 5.81 3.32
C GLN A 124 -17.05 4.81 4.23
N GLU A 125 -17.78 3.85 4.76
CA GLU A 125 -17.18 2.81 5.60
C GLU A 125 -16.35 1.83 4.77
N LEU A 126 -16.74 1.53 3.51
CA LEU A 126 -15.90 0.76 2.58
C LEU A 126 -14.59 1.48 2.25
N LEU A 127 -14.61 2.80 2.06
CA LEU A 127 -13.38 3.58 1.86
C LEU A 127 -12.48 3.52 3.09
N ARG A 128 -13.03 3.69 4.29
CA ARG A 128 -12.28 3.56 5.56
C ARG A 128 -11.70 2.17 5.73
N LEU A 129 -12.46 1.13 5.40
CA LEU A 129 -12.00 -0.25 5.41
C LEU A 129 -10.84 -0.43 4.43
N ALA A 130 -10.97 0.07 3.20
CA ALA A 130 -9.92 0.00 2.18
C ALA A 130 -8.64 0.71 2.64
N GLN A 131 -8.74 1.90 3.22
CA GLN A 131 -7.61 2.63 3.81
C GLN A 131 -6.98 1.84 4.97
N THR A 132 -7.79 1.25 5.84
CA THR A 132 -7.31 0.42 6.96
C THR A 132 -6.56 -0.82 6.48
N LEU A 133 -7.03 -1.48 5.44
CA LEU A 133 -6.41 -2.71 4.92
C LEU A 133 -5.22 -2.42 4.00
N PHE A 134 -5.29 -1.41 3.14
CA PHE A 134 -4.41 -1.25 1.99
C PHE A 134 -3.69 0.11 1.90
N ASP A 135 -3.69 0.92 2.97
CA ASP A 135 -2.88 2.13 3.04
C ASP A 135 -2.04 2.17 4.32
N THR A 136 -0.91 2.84 4.27
CA THR A 136 -0.02 3.02 5.43
C THR A 136 -0.40 4.21 6.30
N LYS A 137 -1.23 5.12 5.80
CA LYS A 137 -1.61 6.34 6.51
C LYS A 137 -2.38 6.05 7.80
N MET A 138 -1.92 6.64 8.88
CA MET A 138 -2.60 6.56 10.17
C MET A 138 -3.58 7.72 10.34
N PRO A 139 -4.74 7.51 10.95
CA PRO A 139 -5.63 8.58 11.36
C PRO A 139 -4.91 9.59 12.27
N ALA A 140 -5.30 10.87 12.19
CA ALA A 140 -4.69 11.92 12.99
C ALA A 140 -4.79 11.59 14.49
N GLY A 141 -3.65 11.70 15.20
CA GLY A 141 -3.58 11.46 16.64
C GLY A 141 -3.56 9.97 17.05
N GLN A 142 -3.54 9.04 16.10
CA GLN A 142 -3.43 7.61 16.38
C GLN A 142 -2.05 7.08 15.98
N THR A 143 -1.46 6.26 16.84
CA THR A 143 -0.22 5.51 16.58
C THR A 143 -0.45 4.02 16.42
N VAL A 144 -1.65 3.55 16.78
CA VAL A 144 -2.05 2.15 16.68
C VAL A 144 -3.46 2.08 16.12
N LEU A 145 -3.67 1.25 15.11
CA LEU A 145 -5.03 0.93 14.65
C LEU A 145 -5.73 0.07 15.71
N GLN A 146 -6.96 0.41 16.01
CA GLN A 146 -7.83 -0.36 16.90
C GLN A 146 -8.95 -1.04 16.07
N PRO A 147 -8.65 -2.16 15.38
CA PRO A 147 -9.60 -2.75 14.44
C PRO A 147 -10.86 -3.29 15.13
N PHE A 148 -10.82 -3.49 16.43
CA PHE A 148 -11.97 -3.97 17.22
C PHE A 148 -12.65 -2.88 18.06
N ALA A 149 -12.28 -1.60 17.90
CA ALA A 149 -13.02 -0.48 18.49
C ALA A 149 -14.47 -0.45 17.97
N ASP A 150 -15.41 0.10 18.74
CA ASP A 150 -16.83 0.05 18.40
C ASP A 150 -17.18 0.85 17.14
N ASP A 151 -16.40 1.86 16.82
CA ASP A 151 -16.49 2.69 15.62
C ASP A 151 -15.70 2.14 14.42
N SER A 152 -15.03 1.01 14.58
CA SER A 152 -14.18 0.41 13.53
C SER A 152 -15.01 -0.01 12.30
N SER A 153 -14.50 0.31 11.11
CA SER A 153 -15.09 -0.14 9.84
C SER A 153 -15.13 -1.65 9.69
N ILE A 154 -14.21 -2.40 10.34
CA ILE A 154 -14.21 -3.87 10.36
C ILE A 154 -15.45 -4.43 11.06
N LYS A 155 -15.97 -3.75 12.10
CA LYS A 155 -17.22 -4.14 12.75
C LYS A 155 -18.47 -3.77 11.95
N LYS A 156 -18.40 -2.69 11.18
CA LYS A 156 -19.52 -2.17 10.37
C LYS A 156 -19.67 -2.88 9.02
N ILE A 157 -18.56 -3.39 8.50
CA ILE A 157 -18.50 -4.09 7.21
C ILE A 157 -17.98 -5.51 7.46
N ALA A 158 -18.81 -6.51 7.23
CA ALA A 158 -18.38 -7.89 7.24
C ALA A 158 -17.68 -8.21 5.91
N VAL A 159 -16.50 -8.82 5.97
CA VAL A 159 -15.78 -9.35 4.81
C VAL A 159 -16.08 -10.84 4.74
N GLU A 160 -16.84 -11.28 3.74
CA GLU A 160 -17.27 -12.67 3.57
C GLU A 160 -16.30 -13.48 2.69
N ALA A 161 -15.65 -12.81 1.72
CA ALA A 161 -14.65 -13.44 0.88
C ALA A 161 -13.46 -12.49 0.68
N PHE A 162 -12.26 -13.07 0.74
CA PHE A 162 -10.99 -12.35 0.56
C PHE A 162 -10.02 -13.25 -0.23
N PRO A 163 -9.55 -12.87 -1.43
CA PRO A 163 -8.62 -13.66 -2.21
C PRO A 163 -7.30 -13.91 -1.45
N GLU A 164 -6.82 -15.14 -1.48
CA GLU A 164 -5.64 -15.55 -0.71
C GLU A 164 -4.40 -14.74 -1.09
N GLU A 165 -4.22 -14.43 -2.37
CA GLU A 165 -3.06 -13.69 -2.88
C GLU A 165 -3.00 -12.27 -2.30
N LEU A 166 -4.16 -11.65 -2.03
CA LEU A 166 -4.23 -10.31 -1.44
C LEU A 166 -3.81 -10.28 0.03
N PHE A 167 -3.82 -11.41 0.75
CA PHE A 167 -3.28 -11.45 2.11
C PHE A 167 -1.80 -11.09 2.16
N SER A 168 -1.03 -11.48 1.15
CA SER A 168 0.39 -11.13 1.07
C SER A 168 0.59 -9.63 0.83
N VAL A 169 -0.27 -9.00 0.02
CA VAL A 169 -0.27 -7.54 -0.18
C VAL A 169 -0.68 -6.83 1.11
N LEU A 170 -1.76 -7.28 1.74
CA LEU A 170 -2.23 -6.75 3.03
C LEU A 170 -1.13 -6.81 4.10
N ARG A 171 -0.50 -7.97 4.27
CA ARG A 171 0.62 -8.15 5.21
C ARG A 171 1.75 -7.18 4.91
N THR A 172 2.12 -7.00 3.65
CA THR A 172 3.16 -6.08 3.22
C THR A 172 2.82 -4.64 3.62
N VAL A 173 1.59 -4.19 3.36
CA VAL A 173 1.13 -2.84 3.74
C VAL A 173 1.13 -2.65 5.26
N VAL A 174 0.67 -3.65 6.02
CA VAL A 174 0.66 -3.59 7.50
C VAL A 174 2.09 -3.49 8.07
N LEU A 175 3.05 -4.23 7.52
CA LEU A 175 4.45 -4.16 7.95
C LEU A 175 5.09 -2.81 7.58
N LEU A 176 4.84 -2.29 6.38
CA LEU A 176 5.28 -0.94 5.97
C LEU A 176 4.68 0.16 6.85
N ARG A 177 3.41 0.01 7.25
CA ARG A 177 2.78 0.93 8.22
C ARG A 177 3.47 0.86 9.57
N GLY A 178 3.75 -0.34 10.08
CA GLY A 178 4.49 -0.53 11.33
C GLY A 178 5.86 0.15 11.30
N LEU A 179 6.58 0.04 10.19
CA LEU A 179 7.86 0.73 9.96
C LEU A 179 7.69 2.25 10.00
N SER A 180 6.71 2.80 9.29
CA SER A 180 6.47 4.24 9.25
C SER A 180 6.14 4.81 10.62
N VAL A 181 5.27 4.12 11.37
CA VAL A 181 4.93 4.49 12.76
C VAL A 181 6.16 4.42 13.66
N GLY A 182 6.96 3.35 13.58
CA GLY A 182 8.20 3.20 14.34
C GLY A 182 9.24 4.27 14.03
N MET A 183 9.26 4.80 12.82
CA MET A 183 10.10 5.94 12.45
C MET A 183 9.50 7.31 12.80
N GLY A 184 8.24 7.37 13.26
CA GLY A 184 7.52 8.60 13.52
C GLY A 184 7.14 9.38 12.25
N VAL A 185 6.98 8.69 11.12
CA VAL A 185 6.61 9.28 9.82
C VAL A 185 5.23 8.77 9.42
N ASN A 186 4.30 9.68 9.19
CA ASN A 186 2.97 9.34 8.69
C ASN A 186 2.91 9.61 7.18
N TYR A 187 2.73 8.57 6.37
CA TYR A 187 2.62 8.68 4.92
C TYR A 187 1.57 7.72 4.36
N SER A 188 1.06 8.03 3.19
CA SER A 188 0.17 7.16 2.43
C SER A 188 0.95 6.46 1.32
N CYS A 189 1.01 5.13 1.36
CA CYS A 189 1.54 4.37 0.23
C CYS A 189 0.61 4.48 -0.98
N ALA A 190 -0.71 4.57 -0.78
CA ALA A 190 -1.66 4.73 -1.87
C ALA A 190 -1.43 6.05 -2.63
N GLU A 191 -1.21 7.17 -1.94
CA GLU A 191 -0.87 8.44 -2.57
C GLU A 191 0.45 8.35 -3.37
N GLN A 192 1.47 7.70 -2.82
CA GLN A 192 2.76 7.52 -3.51
C GLN A 192 2.69 6.55 -4.69
N TRP A 193 1.87 5.50 -4.59
CA TRP A 193 1.73 4.48 -5.62
C TRP A 193 0.75 4.85 -6.73
N ARG A 194 -0.01 5.93 -6.57
CA ARG A 194 -1.04 6.37 -7.51
C ARG A 194 -0.54 6.46 -8.95
N SER A 195 0.62 7.10 -9.17
CA SER A 195 1.19 7.21 -10.52
C SER A 195 1.61 5.86 -11.11
N MET A 196 2.19 4.98 -10.29
CA MET A 196 2.57 3.63 -10.71
C MET A 196 1.35 2.76 -11.04
N ALA A 197 0.26 2.93 -10.28
CA ALA A 197 -1.02 2.27 -10.55
C ALA A 197 -1.63 2.76 -11.88
N GLU A 198 -1.60 4.07 -12.15
CA GLU A 198 -2.03 4.62 -13.44
C GLU A 198 -1.20 4.09 -14.61
N GLU A 199 0.13 4.05 -14.47
CA GLU A 199 1.02 3.51 -15.50
C GLU A 199 0.73 2.02 -15.78
N ALA A 200 0.50 1.21 -14.74
CA ALA A 200 0.15 -0.20 -14.90
C ALA A 200 -1.18 -0.39 -15.65
N LEU A 201 -2.19 0.43 -15.31
CA LEU A 201 -3.49 0.40 -15.97
C LEU A 201 -3.44 0.91 -17.42
N LEU A 202 -2.62 1.93 -17.70
CA LEU A 202 -2.37 2.42 -19.06
C LEU A 202 -1.68 1.36 -19.91
N ALA A 203 -0.62 0.72 -19.39
CA ALA A 203 0.11 -0.34 -20.08
C ALA A 203 -0.78 -1.54 -20.41
N SER A 204 -1.75 -1.86 -19.55
CA SER A 204 -2.73 -2.95 -19.78
C SER A 204 -3.93 -2.55 -20.65
N GLY A 205 -4.03 -1.29 -21.07
CA GLY A 205 -5.17 -0.76 -21.83
C GLY A 205 -6.48 -0.62 -21.03
N ARG A 206 -6.45 -0.78 -19.68
CA ARG A 206 -7.62 -0.57 -18.81
C ARG A 206 -7.88 0.90 -18.50
N LEU A 207 -6.90 1.75 -18.70
CA LEU A 207 -6.99 3.20 -18.60
C LEU A 207 -6.63 3.83 -19.94
N THR A 208 -7.28 4.94 -20.29
CA THR A 208 -6.94 5.74 -21.48
C THR A 208 -6.75 7.18 -21.04
N ARG A 209 -5.78 7.89 -21.65
CA ARG A 209 -5.65 9.34 -21.49
C ARG A 209 -6.47 10.05 -22.54
N ASP A 210 -7.30 11.00 -22.13
CA ASP A 210 -7.97 11.91 -23.06
C ASP A 210 -6.97 12.92 -23.63
N VAL A 211 -7.34 13.56 -24.75
CA VAL A 211 -6.55 14.63 -25.39
C VAL A 211 -6.22 15.79 -24.44
N LYS A 212 -6.97 15.91 -23.32
CA LYS A 212 -6.73 16.89 -22.24
C LYS A 212 -5.88 16.35 -21.08
N GLY A 213 -5.28 15.18 -21.21
CA GLY A 213 -4.43 14.57 -20.15
C GLY A 213 -5.20 13.97 -18.98
N THR A 214 -6.53 13.95 -19.00
CA THR A 214 -7.35 13.36 -17.94
C THR A 214 -7.47 11.85 -18.15
N SER A 215 -7.21 11.07 -17.11
CA SER A 215 -7.29 9.60 -17.18
C SER A 215 -8.73 9.12 -17.07
N ARG A 216 -9.17 8.26 -18.00
CA ARG A 216 -10.48 7.60 -17.95
C ARG A 216 -10.33 6.08 -17.96
N ARG A 217 -11.00 5.41 -17.01
CA ARG A 217 -11.07 3.94 -16.97
C ARG A 217 -12.00 3.41 -18.05
N ARG A 218 -11.59 2.36 -18.77
CA ARG A 218 -12.48 1.60 -19.65
C ARG A 218 -13.39 0.72 -18.80
N ALA A 219 -14.68 0.64 -19.17
CA ALA A 219 -15.61 -0.30 -18.56
C ALA A 219 -15.11 -1.74 -18.77
N SER A 220 -15.13 -2.55 -17.73
CA SER A 220 -14.73 -3.96 -17.80
C SER A 220 -15.67 -4.69 -18.75
N LEU A 221 -15.12 -5.37 -19.77
CA LEU A 221 -15.88 -6.17 -20.76
C LEU A 221 -16.69 -7.34 -20.13
N ARG A 222 -16.49 -7.64 -18.85
CA ARG A 222 -17.26 -8.67 -18.13
C ARG A 222 -18.69 -8.24 -17.77
N SER A 223 -18.96 -6.94 -17.63
CA SER A 223 -20.33 -6.44 -17.35
C SER A 223 -21.27 -6.48 -18.56
N LEU A 224 -20.72 -6.64 -19.76
CA LEU A 224 -21.51 -6.69 -21.02
C LEU A 224 -21.96 -8.12 -21.39
N ARG A 225 -21.48 -9.19 -20.71
CA ARG A 225 -21.89 -10.60 -20.97
C ARG A 225 -22.89 -11.16 -20.00
N ALA A 226 -23.28 -10.44 -18.95
CA ALA A 226 -24.26 -10.88 -17.96
C ALA A 226 -25.71 -10.41 -18.24
N GLY A 227 -25.94 -9.84 -19.42
CA GLY A 227 -27.25 -9.30 -19.86
C GLY A 227 -27.75 -9.91 -21.18
N ARG A 228 -27.56 -11.26 -21.35
CA ARG A 228 -28.30 -12.01 -22.39
C ARG A 228 -28.70 -13.37 -21.85
#